data_5e2a6997179d6e12403d853e0da82eab
#
_entry.id   5e2a6997179d6e12403d853e0da82eab
#
_cell.length_a   1.000
_cell.length_b   1.000
_cell.length_c   1.000
_cell.angle_alpha   90.00
_cell.angle_beta   90.00
_cell.angle_gamma   90.00
#
_symmetry.space_group_name_H-M   'P 1'
#
loop_
_entity.id
_entity.type
_entity.pdbx_description
1 polymer ?
#
loop_
_entity_poly.entity_id
_entity_poly.type
_entity_poly.pdbx_seq_one_letter_code
_entity_poly.pdbx_strand_id
1 'polypeptide(L)'
;MEAILKDLRVLNVRFEVPSVPNPSYHPGRVADVYVGDSRIGVLGQVHPLVAKSYGVDAEFYCAELDFNQLLHMDCSVPEYVPLPKFPAVTRDIAVVCDEAITVGALEDCIRKGAKGLLKDVTLFDIYRGKGIPEGKKSVAFNLVLRADDRSLTADEADADVKSILETLEKELGAILR
;
A
#
# COMPACT_ATOMS: atom_id res chain seq x y z
N MET A 1 -8.59 -0.63 8.33
CA MET A 1 -7.57 -0.06 9.26
C MET A 1 -7.01 1.25 8.71
N GLU A 2 -6.46 1.27 7.51
CA GLU A 2 -5.93 2.50 6.88
C GLU A 2 -6.92 3.68 6.91
N ALA A 3 -8.18 3.45 6.55
CA ALA A 3 -9.21 4.49 6.60
C ALA A 3 -9.41 5.07 8.00
N ILE A 4 -9.42 4.21 9.05
CA ILE A 4 -9.56 4.65 10.43
C ILE A 4 -8.37 5.52 10.85
N LEU A 5 -7.14 5.06 10.59
CA LEU A 5 -5.93 5.80 10.95
C LEU A 5 -5.82 7.11 10.16
N LYS A 6 -6.24 7.10 8.90
CA LYS A 6 -6.33 8.30 8.06
C LYS A 6 -7.36 9.31 8.60
N ASP A 7 -8.54 8.85 9.01
CA ASP A 7 -9.57 9.71 9.58
C ASP A 7 -9.15 10.29 10.94
N LEU A 8 -8.39 9.51 11.72
CA LEU A 8 -7.72 9.99 12.93
C LEU A 8 -6.50 10.86 12.65
N ARG A 9 -6.11 11.00 11.37
CA ARG A 9 -4.98 11.81 10.90
C ARG A 9 -3.64 11.40 11.49
N VAL A 10 -3.50 10.13 11.78
CA VAL A 10 -2.23 9.56 12.22
C VAL A 10 -1.26 9.55 11.04
N LEU A 11 -0.06 10.08 11.26
CA LEU A 11 0.99 10.17 10.24
C LEU A 11 1.94 8.98 10.31
N ASN A 12 2.63 8.70 9.22
CA ASN A 12 3.70 7.70 9.14
C ASN A 12 3.25 6.28 9.53
N VAL A 13 2.04 5.90 9.11
CA VAL A 13 1.51 4.55 9.31
C VAL A 13 2.20 3.57 8.36
N ARG A 14 2.66 2.42 8.90
CA ARG A 14 3.23 1.32 8.13
C ARG A 14 2.64 0.00 8.57
N PHE A 15 2.56 -0.93 7.64
CA PHE A 15 2.13 -2.31 7.90
C PHE A 15 3.29 -3.24 7.53
N GLU A 16 3.75 -4.03 8.51
CA GLU A 16 4.92 -4.88 8.35
C GLU A 16 4.58 -6.33 8.67
N VAL A 17 5.28 -7.26 8.02
CA VAL A 17 5.17 -8.67 8.36
C VAL A 17 5.68 -8.86 9.79
N PRO A 18 4.92 -9.50 10.69
CA PRO A 18 5.35 -9.70 12.07
C PRO A 18 6.69 -10.43 12.16
N SER A 19 7.62 -9.90 12.92
CA SER A 19 8.91 -10.55 13.19
C SER A 19 8.77 -11.78 14.09
N VAL A 20 7.72 -11.81 14.92
CA VAL A 20 7.37 -12.93 15.80
C VAL A 20 5.99 -13.45 15.41
N PRO A 21 5.87 -14.75 15.03
CA PRO A 21 4.58 -15.32 14.66
C PRO A 21 3.56 -15.22 15.80
N ASN A 22 2.37 -14.74 15.49
CA ASN A 22 1.24 -14.77 16.43
C ASN A 22 0.30 -15.93 16.06
N PRO A 23 0.19 -16.98 16.91
CA PRO A 23 -0.58 -18.18 16.59
C PRO A 23 -2.10 -17.95 16.50
N SER A 24 -2.58 -16.80 16.96
CA SER A 24 -3.99 -16.43 16.83
C SER A 24 -4.37 -15.97 15.42
N TYR A 25 -3.39 -15.64 14.61
CA TYR A 25 -3.59 -15.16 13.24
C TYR A 25 -3.04 -16.12 12.18
N HIS A 26 -3.61 -16.05 10.99
CA HIS A 26 -3.12 -16.79 9.83
C HIS A 26 -1.71 -16.29 9.44
N PRO A 27 -0.69 -17.16 9.33
CA PRO A 27 0.70 -16.74 9.18
C PRO A 27 1.00 -15.92 7.90
N GLY A 28 0.22 -16.15 6.83
CA GLY A 28 0.36 -15.40 5.58
C GLY A 28 -0.61 -14.24 5.41
N ARG A 29 -1.42 -13.90 6.43
CA ARG A 29 -2.45 -12.85 6.36
C ARG A 29 -2.53 -12.04 7.65
N VAL A 30 -1.40 -11.59 8.13
CA VAL A 30 -1.25 -10.81 9.35
C VAL A 30 -0.19 -9.73 9.14
N ALA A 31 -0.39 -8.57 9.73
CA ALA A 31 0.56 -7.48 9.73
C ALA A 31 0.60 -6.80 11.11
N ASP A 32 1.78 -6.42 11.53
CA ASP A 32 1.99 -5.47 12.61
C ASP A 32 1.74 -4.05 12.10
N VAL A 33 1.12 -3.23 12.94
CA VAL A 33 0.82 -1.82 12.63
C VAL A 33 1.81 -0.94 13.36
N TYR A 34 2.53 -0.12 12.61
CA TYR A 34 3.48 0.84 13.13
C TYR A 34 3.05 2.27 12.83
N VAL A 35 3.37 3.17 13.75
CA VAL A 35 3.33 4.63 13.55
C VAL A 35 4.71 5.17 13.89
N GLY A 36 5.41 5.70 12.90
CA GLY A 36 6.84 5.95 13.02
C GLY A 36 7.57 4.66 13.40
N ASP A 37 8.31 4.67 14.49
CA ASP A 37 9.06 3.48 14.97
C ASP A 37 8.31 2.68 16.04
N SER A 38 7.11 3.12 16.44
CA SER A 38 6.32 2.48 17.49
C SER A 38 5.33 1.48 16.91
N ARG A 39 5.41 0.22 17.36
CA ARG A 39 4.40 -0.78 17.07
C ARG A 39 3.17 -0.50 17.92
N ILE A 40 2.05 -0.20 17.27
CA ILE A 40 0.78 0.15 17.94
C ILE A 40 -0.25 -0.97 17.93
N GLY A 41 0.01 -2.05 17.20
CA GLY A 41 -0.95 -3.14 17.17
C GLY A 41 -0.69 -4.17 16.10
N VAL A 42 -1.70 -4.97 15.84
CA VAL A 42 -1.70 -6.05 14.87
C VAL A 42 -3.05 -6.11 14.16
N LEU A 43 -3.06 -6.51 12.91
CA LEU A 43 -4.29 -6.83 12.18
C LEU A 43 -4.06 -8.06 11.31
N GLY A 44 -5.11 -8.85 11.11
CA GLY A 44 -5.01 -10.01 10.24
C GLY A 44 -6.23 -10.88 10.23
N GLN A 45 -6.18 -11.93 9.41
CA GLN A 45 -7.15 -13.01 9.44
C GLN A 45 -6.93 -13.85 10.69
N VAL A 46 -7.98 -14.07 11.46
CA VAL A 46 -7.92 -15.01 12.59
C VAL A 46 -7.62 -16.41 12.06
N HIS A 47 -6.74 -17.13 12.75
CA HIS A 47 -6.34 -18.46 12.34
C HIS A 47 -7.55 -19.40 12.25
N PRO A 48 -7.76 -20.16 11.17
CA PRO A 48 -8.95 -21.00 10.99
C PRO A 48 -9.20 -21.98 12.13
N LEU A 49 -8.15 -22.54 12.73
CA LEU A 49 -8.28 -23.44 13.89
C LEU A 49 -8.78 -22.69 15.14
N VAL A 50 -8.36 -21.44 15.32
CA VAL A 50 -8.83 -20.59 16.43
C VAL A 50 -10.31 -20.24 16.19
N ALA A 51 -10.67 -19.81 15.00
CA ALA A 51 -12.06 -19.53 14.63
C ALA A 51 -12.97 -20.72 14.91
N LYS A 52 -12.56 -21.89 14.46
CA LYS A 52 -13.29 -23.15 14.67
C LYS A 52 -13.45 -23.52 16.15
N SER A 53 -12.45 -23.26 17.01
CA SER A 53 -12.56 -23.53 18.44
C SER A 53 -13.63 -22.69 19.15
N TYR A 54 -13.97 -21.53 18.56
CA TYR A 54 -15.08 -20.66 18.99
C TYR A 54 -16.39 -20.91 18.23
N GLY A 55 -16.46 -21.98 17.40
CA GLY A 55 -17.66 -22.33 16.65
C GLY A 55 -17.92 -21.44 15.44
N VAL A 56 -16.93 -20.69 14.97
CA VAL A 56 -17.03 -19.81 13.80
C VAL A 56 -16.49 -20.56 12.57
N ASP A 57 -17.36 -20.78 11.59
CA ASP A 57 -17.01 -21.43 10.31
C ASP A 57 -17.05 -20.37 9.17
N ALA A 58 -16.25 -19.32 9.35
CA ALA A 58 -16.13 -18.25 8.37
C ALA A 58 -14.73 -17.63 8.47
N GLU A 59 -14.25 -17.08 7.35
CA GLU A 59 -13.08 -16.21 7.38
C GLU A 59 -13.45 -14.86 7.98
N PHE A 60 -12.71 -14.43 9.00
CA PHE A 60 -12.87 -13.09 9.57
C PHE A 60 -11.54 -12.47 9.94
N TYR A 61 -11.51 -11.15 9.93
CA TYR A 61 -10.34 -10.35 10.19
C TYR A 61 -10.56 -9.55 11.46
N CYS A 62 -9.53 -9.52 12.30
CA CYS A 62 -9.50 -8.74 13.53
C CYS A 62 -8.32 -7.77 13.51
N ALA A 63 -8.47 -6.70 14.26
CA ALA A 63 -7.39 -5.79 14.58
C ALA A 63 -7.41 -5.46 16.06
N GLU A 64 -6.23 -5.36 16.65
CA GLU A 64 -6.01 -4.94 18.02
C GLU A 64 -5.01 -3.79 18.01
N LEU A 65 -5.40 -2.64 18.59
CA LEU A 65 -4.58 -1.44 18.65
C LEU A 65 -4.44 -0.97 20.10
N ASP A 66 -3.26 -0.49 20.46
CA ASP A 66 -3.03 0.18 21.71
C ASP A 66 -3.62 1.60 21.67
N PHE A 67 -4.80 1.76 22.29
CA PHE A 67 -5.51 3.02 22.31
C PHE A 67 -4.73 4.11 23.06
N ASN A 68 -3.99 3.75 24.10
CA ASN A 68 -3.21 4.73 24.86
C ASN A 68 -2.07 5.30 24.03
N GLN A 69 -1.40 4.47 23.23
CA GLN A 69 -0.40 4.96 22.30
C GLN A 69 -1.05 5.86 21.25
N LEU A 70 -2.16 5.47 20.64
CA LEU A 70 -2.88 6.29 19.66
C LEU A 70 -3.28 7.67 20.21
N LEU A 71 -3.75 7.72 21.46
CA LEU A 71 -4.18 8.96 22.10
C LEU A 71 -3.04 9.98 22.27
N HIS A 72 -1.80 9.50 22.41
CA HIS A 72 -0.62 10.35 22.64
C HIS A 72 0.23 10.56 21.39
N MET A 73 -0.21 10.06 20.24
CA MET A 73 0.50 10.26 18.97
C MET A 73 0.26 11.64 18.39
N ASP A 74 1.26 12.10 17.66
CA ASP A 74 1.14 13.33 16.87
C ASP A 74 0.18 13.09 15.70
N CYS A 75 -0.93 13.83 15.73
CA CYS A 75 -1.90 13.86 14.63
C CYS A 75 -1.75 15.17 13.85
N SER A 76 -1.91 15.09 12.53
CA SER A 76 -1.89 16.30 11.72
C SER A 76 -3.09 17.19 12.03
N VAL A 77 -2.83 18.51 12.17
CA VAL A 77 -3.91 19.49 12.28
C VAL A 77 -4.55 19.66 10.90
N PRO A 78 -5.90 19.80 10.83
CA PRO A 78 -6.56 20.07 9.56
C PRO A 78 -6.08 21.41 8.98
N GLU A 79 -5.44 21.34 7.84
CA GLU A 79 -5.11 22.53 7.06
C GLU A 79 -6.02 22.62 5.84
N TYR A 80 -6.38 23.85 5.48
CA TYR A 80 -7.12 24.07 4.25
C TYR A 80 -6.21 23.80 3.04
N VAL A 81 -6.57 22.78 2.26
CA VAL A 81 -5.91 22.48 0.98
C VAL A 81 -6.78 23.06 -0.14
N PRO A 82 -6.30 24.06 -0.90
CA PRO A 82 -7.04 24.59 -2.03
C PRO A 82 -7.36 23.52 -3.06
N LEU A 83 -8.52 23.64 -3.70
CA LEU A 83 -8.85 22.77 -4.82
C LEU A 83 -7.81 22.93 -5.94
N PRO A 84 -7.38 21.83 -6.55
CA PRO A 84 -6.44 21.88 -7.65
C PRO A 84 -6.95 22.72 -8.82
N LYS A 85 -6.12 23.62 -9.33
CA LYS A 85 -6.47 24.48 -10.47
C LYS A 85 -6.36 23.75 -11.81
N PHE A 86 -5.52 22.72 -11.89
CA PHE A 86 -5.23 21.97 -13.11
C PHE A 86 -5.71 20.53 -13.00
N PRO A 87 -6.21 19.93 -14.10
CA PRO A 87 -6.68 18.56 -14.10
C PRO A 87 -5.54 17.58 -13.86
N ALA A 88 -5.86 16.46 -13.22
CA ALA A 88 -4.95 15.33 -13.11
C ALA A 88 -5.02 14.47 -14.39
N VAL A 89 -3.90 13.80 -14.69
CA VAL A 89 -3.80 12.76 -15.70
C VAL A 89 -3.64 11.43 -14.99
N THR A 90 -4.44 10.44 -15.33
CA THR A 90 -4.32 9.10 -14.76
C THR A 90 -3.58 8.17 -15.71
N ARG A 91 -2.79 7.24 -15.15
CA ARG A 91 -2.12 6.16 -15.87
C ARG A 91 -2.25 4.88 -15.08
N ASP A 92 -2.58 3.81 -15.78
CA ASP A 92 -2.58 2.47 -15.22
C ASP A 92 -1.29 1.76 -15.58
N ILE A 93 -0.68 1.12 -14.61
CA ILE A 93 0.48 0.25 -14.81
C ILE A 93 0.18 -1.12 -14.22
N ALA A 94 0.61 -2.18 -14.87
CA ALA A 94 0.58 -3.53 -14.34
C ALA A 94 1.99 -4.11 -14.39
N VAL A 95 2.53 -4.49 -13.24
CA VAL A 95 3.89 -5.03 -13.14
C VAL A 95 3.88 -6.46 -12.64
N VAL A 96 4.76 -7.28 -13.20
CA VAL A 96 5.00 -8.66 -12.76
C VAL A 96 6.21 -8.67 -11.86
N CYS A 97 6.03 -9.18 -10.64
CA CYS A 97 7.07 -9.27 -9.62
C CYS A 97 7.02 -10.61 -8.89
N ASP A 98 8.05 -10.90 -8.07
CA ASP A 98 8.07 -12.09 -7.23
C ASP A 98 6.97 -12.06 -6.18
N GLU A 99 6.41 -13.22 -5.83
CA GLU A 99 5.32 -13.35 -4.86
C GLU A 99 5.68 -12.78 -3.47
N ALA A 100 6.95 -12.87 -3.09
CA ALA A 100 7.44 -12.38 -1.80
C ALA A 100 7.44 -10.84 -1.66
N ILE A 101 7.45 -10.11 -2.79
CA ILE A 101 7.46 -8.64 -2.76
C ILE A 101 6.09 -8.15 -2.29
N THR A 102 6.07 -7.33 -1.24
CA THR A 102 4.83 -6.77 -0.70
C THR A 102 4.31 -5.62 -1.58
N VAL A 103 3.00 -5.38 -1.53
CA VAL A 103 2.39 -4.24 -2.25
C VAL A 103 2.97 -2.92 -1.74
N GLY A 104 3.16 -2.78 -0.42
CA GLY A 104 3.76 -1.59 0.17
C GLY A 104 5.16 -1.30 -0.38
N ALA A 105 6.00 -2.32 -0.56
CA ALA A 105 7.32 -2.15 -1.16
C ALA A 105 7.25 -1.66 -2.62
N LEU A 106 6.24 -2.12 -3.38
CA LEU A 106 6.00 -1.63 -4.74
C LEU A 106 5.53 -0.17 -4.72
N GLU A 107 4.61 0.20 -3.83
CA GLU A 107 4.14 1.58 -3.68
C GLU A 107 5.26 2.54 -3.28
N ASP A 108 6.11 2.16 -2.32
CA ASP A 108 7.27 2.95 -1.91
C ASP A 108 8.25 3.15 -3.08
N CYS A 109 8.50 2.09 -3.84
CA CYS A 109 9.35 2.15 -5.03
C CYS A 109 8.75 3.04 -6.13
N ILE A 110 7.43 2.98 -6.35
CA ILE A 110 6.69 3.87 -7.27
C ILE A 110 6.87 5.33 -6.84
N ARG A 111 6.63 5.64 -5.56
CA ARG A 111 6.79 7.00 -5.01
C ARG A 111 8.22 7.51 -5.14
N LYS A 112 9.21 6.64 -4.93
CA LYS A 112 10.63 6.97 -5.08
C LYS A 112 11.03 7.23 -6.54
N GLY A 113 10.47 6.47 -7.49
CA GLY A 113 10.75 6.61 -8.92
C GLY A 113 10.10 7.84 -9.57
N ALA A 114 9.07 8.39 -8.93
CA ALA A 114 8.34 9.55 -9.42
C ALA A 114 9.16 10.86 -9.31
N LYS A 115 9.03 11.73 -10.33
CA LYS A 115 9.75 13.02 -10.42
C LYS A 115 8.96 14.21 -9.87
N GLY A 116 8.05 13.96 -8.92
CA GLY A 116 7.26 14.99 -8.24
C GLY A 116 5.90 15.29 -8.85
N LEU A 117 5.53 14.65 -9.96
CA LEU A 117 4.21 14.77 -10.57
C LEU A 117 3.18 13.82 -9.96
N LEU A 118 3.62 12.73 -9.35
CA LEU A 118 2.75 11.73 -8.73
C LEU A 118 2.06 12.31 -7.49
N LYS A 119 0.73 12.30 -7.49
CA LYS A 119 -0.10 12.77 -6.38
C LYS A 119 -0.71 11.62 -5.59
N ASP A 120 -1.06 10.52 -6.27
CA ASP A 120 -1.64 9.35 -5.64
C ASP A 120 -1.29 8.07 -6.36
N VAL A 121 -1.27 6.97 -5.61
CA VAL A 121 -1.07 5.60 -6.08
C VAL A 121 -2.15 4.74 -5.45
N THR A 122 -2.93 4.05 -6.28
CA THR A 122 -3.99 3.16 -5.80
C THR A 122 -3.82 1.78 -6.41
N LEU A 123 -3.68 0.77 -5.55
CA LEU A 123 -3.78 -0.64 -5.96
C LEU A 123 -5.21 -0.93 -6.40
N PHE A 124 -5.40 -1.56 -7.56
CA PHE A 124 -6.74 -1.97 -7.98
C PHE A 124 -6.85 -3.45 -8.35
N ASP A 125 -5.74 -4.14 -8.66
CA ASP A 125 -5.80 -5.58 -8.95
C ASP A 125 -4.50 -6.32 -8.58
N ILE A 126 -4.65 -7.56 -8.13
CA ILE A 126 -3.56 -8.52 -7.96
C ILE A 126 -3.95 -9.83 -8.62
N TYR A 127 -3.29 -10.14 -9.72
CA TYR A 127 -3.59 -11.33 -10.50
C TYR A 127 -2.52 -12.42 -10.36
N ARG A 128 -2.99 -13.63 -10.13
CA ARG A 128 -2.21 -14.87 -10.09
C ARG A 128 -2.88 -15.88 -11.00
N GLY A 129 -2.20 -16.35 -11.99
CA GLY A 129 -2.81 -17.35 -12.87
C GLY A 129 -2.18 -17.43 -14.25
N LYS A 130 -2.96 -17.88 -15.22
CA LYS A 130 -2.49 -18.15 -16.57
C LYS A 130 -1.84 -16.91 -17.20
N GLY A 131 -0.61 -17.07 -17.67
CA GLY A 131 0.18 -15.98 -18.27
C GLY A 131 1.14 -15.27 -17.30
N ILE A 132 1.12 -15.64 -16.00
CA ILE A 132 2.11 -15.19 -15.02
C ILE A 132 3.01 -16.38 -14.69
N PRO A 133 4.35 -16.22 -14.67
CA PRO A 133 5.27 -17.29 -14.28
C PRO A 133 5.00 -17.79 -12.86
N GLU A 134 5.31 -19.07 -12.60
CA GLU A 134 5.21 -19.63 -11.27
C GLU A 134 6.10 -18.89 -10.28
N GLY A 135 5.58 -18.65 -9.06
CA GLY A 135 6.28 -17.86 -8.03
C GLY A 135 6.22 -16.34 -8.24
N LYS A 136 5.46 -15.87 -9.24
CA LYS A 136 5.24 -14.45 -9.52
C LYS A 136 3.77 -14.06 -9.45
N LYS A 137 3.53 -12.77 -9.29
CA LYS A 137 2.21 -12.12 -9.35
C LYS A 137 2.25 -10.90 -10.24
N SER A 138 1.13 -10.55 -10.83
CA SER A 138 0.91 -9.26 -11.50
C SER A 138 0.17 -8.34 -10.55
N VAL A 139 0.69 -7.14 -10.35
CA VAL A 139 0.09 -6.13 -9.47
C VAL A 139 -0.20 -4.90 -10.31
N ALA A 140 -1.43 -4.41 -10.26
CA ALA A 140 -1.88 -3.29 -11.07
C ALA A 140 -2.20 -2.07 -10.20
N PHE A 141 -1.64 -0.93 -10.60
CA PHE A 141 -1.79 0.35 -9.93
C PHE A 141 -2.36 1.41 -10.85
N ASN A 142 -3.26 2.23 -10.32
CA ASN A 142 -3.65 3.49 -10.93
C ASN A 142 -2.78 4.60 -10.33
N LEU A 143 -2.14 5.38 -11.20
CA LEU A 143 -1.28 6.52 -10.86
C LEU A 143 -2.02 7.80 -11.21
N VAL A 144 -2.09 8.73 -10.25
CA VAL A 144 -2.66 10.06 -10.45
C VAL A 144 -1.52 11.07 -10.53
N LEU A 145 -1.32 11.66 -11.70
CA LEU A 145 -0.25 12.60 -11.99
C LEU A 145 -0.82 14.01 -12.18
N ARG A 146 -0.19 15.02 -11.60
CA ARG A 146 -0.60 16.42 -11.73
C ARG A 146 0.57 17.36 -11.44
N ALA A 147 0.71 18.42 -12.23
CA ALA A 147 1.51 19.58 -11.88
C ALA A 147 0.64 20.62 -11.15
N ASP A 148 1.24 21.38 -10.23
CA ASP A 148 0.52 22.36 -9.42
C ASP A 148 0.48 23.75 -10.11
N ASP A 149 1.31 23.95 -11.13
CA ASP A 149 1.52 25.22 -11.84
C ASP A 149 0.96 25.25 -13.27
N ARG A 150 0.66 24.09 -13.88
CA ARG A 150 0.17 23.95 -15.27
C ARG A 150 -0.61 22.65 -15.50
N SER A 151 -1.27 22.57 -16.65
CA SER A 151 -1.79 21.30 -17.16
C SER A 151 -0.62 20.43 -17.67
N LEU A 152 -0.63 19.14 -17.32
CA LEU A 152 0.35 18.18 -17.82
C LEU A 152 0.05 17.81 -19.28
N THR A 153 1.12 17.67 -20.08
CA THR A 153 1.07 17.01 -21.36
C THR A 153 1.13 15.49 -21.20
N ALA A 154 0.68 14.76 -22.22
CA ALA A 154 0.77 13.29 -22.23
C ALA A 154 2.24 12.84 -22.13
N ASP A 155 3.14 13.50 -22.86
CA ASP A 155 4.57 13.15 -22.91
C ASP A 155 5.24 13.34 -21.53
N GLU A 156 4.88 14.38 -20.76
CA GLU A 156 5.40 14.59 -19.40
C GLU A 156 4.93 13.48 -18.46
N ALA A 157 3.64 13.11 -18.52
CA ALA A 157 3.10 12.03 -17.74
C ALA A 157 3.76 10.68 -18.07
N ASP A 158 3.95 10.39 -19.35
CA ASP A 158 4.58 9.16 -19.83
C ASP A 158 6.07 9.09 -19.45
N ALA A 159 6.77 10.24 -19.44
CA ALA A 159 8.15 10.32 -18.97
C ALA A 159 8.30 10.04 -17.47
N ASP A 160 7.33 10.47 -16.64
CA ASP A 160 7.32 10.16 -15.20
C ASP A 160 7.02 8.67 -14.95
N VAL A 161 6.03 8.11 -15.66
CA VAL A 161 5.72 6.67 -15.62
C VAL A 161 6.93 5.83 -16.02
N LYS A 162 7.65 6.23 -17.08
CA LYS A 162 8.86 5.53 -17.49
C LYS A 162 9.93 5.52 -16.40
N SER A 163 10.14 6.63 -15.71
CA SER A 163 11.07 6.72 -14.58
C SER A 163 10.66 5.79 -13.43
N ILE A 164 9.36 5.71 -13.14
CA ILE A 164 8.79 4.79 -12.14
C ILE A 164 9.08 3.33 -12.54
N LEU A 165 8.80 2.96 -13.77
CA LEU A 165 9.03 1.59 -14.27
C LEU A 165 10.51 1.20 -14.25
N GLU A 166 11.41 2.10 -14.64
CA GLU A 166 12.86 1.87 -14.57
C GLU A 166 13.33 1.65 -13.12
N THR A 167 12.73 2.36 -12.16
CA THR A 167 13.06 2.21 -10.74
C THR A 167 12.53 0.88 -10.19
N LEU A 168 11.30 0.49 -10.54
CA LEU A 168 10.69 -0.78 -10.18
C LEU A 168 11.50 -1.98 -10.70
N GLU A 169 11.94 -1.92 -11.95
CA GLU A 169 12.78 -2.96 -12.54
C GLU A 169 14.14 -3.06 -11.85
N LYS A 170 14.78 -1.91 -11.62
CA LYS A 170 16.13 -1.86 -11.02
C LYS A 170 16.16 -2.31 -9.56
N GLU A 171 15.19 -1.89 -8.75
CA GLU A 171 15.21 -2.15 -7.30
C GLU A 171 14.52 -3.45 -6.90
N LEU A 172 13.45 -3.80 -7.58
CA LEU A 172 12.59 -4.93 -7.22
C LEU A 172 12.49 -6.01 -8.31
N GLY A 173 13.14 -5.81 -9.47
CA GLY A 173 12.99 -6.72 -10.60
C GLY A 173 11.56 -6.84 -11.12
N ALA A 174 10.73 -5.83 -10.82
CA ALA A 174 9.34 -5.77 -11.25
C ALA A 174 9.27 -5.21 -12.68
N ILE A 175 8.78 -6.00 -13.62
CA ILE A 175 8.73 -5.66 -15.05
C ILE A 175 7.30 -5.35 -15.49
N LEU A 176 7.16 -4.42 -16.41
CA LEU A 176 5.87 -4.11 -17.02
C LEU A 176 5.30 -5.37 -17.70
N ARG A 177 4.00 -5.60 -17.50
CA ARG A 177 3.28 -6.74 -18.08
C ARG A 177 2.93 -6.49 -19.54
#